data_e5979020cef5e75c5c1ef53e75b2354f
#
_entry.id   e5979020cef5e75c5c1ef53e75b2354f
#
_cell.length_a   1.000
_cell.length_b   1.000
_cell.length_c   1.000
_cell.angle_alpha   90.00
_cell.angle_beta   90.00
_cell.angle_gamma   90.00
#
_symmetry.space_group_name_H-M   'P 1'
#
loop_
_entity.id
_entity.type
_entity.pdbx_description
1 polymer ?
#
loop_
_entity_poly.entity_id
_entity_poly.type
_entity_poly.pdbx_seq_one_letter_code
_entity_poly.pdbx_strand_id
1 'polypeptide(L)'
;MPSLTLSEDSYSVYTVKFHCYNKVLEYTYYLSSDPNNNFYRKPNGELYHISEKKATGFLKTTLANDLFPEAQQPTLSVGRSDNVLPSEMDWSYTGISGDFVDAAVDVTDVKQKCEVSGGLELSFSDTPDYVYAVIKDLDGNVVFDNVYDEIDPSLFANNTVYDVTVTAKWYKDASRKNYGEATYSFVANVLSPAVFYMKTYNELTYGDFVIISAKNIVDPSKIGFHSQPSLGVEPKFFEYGGYYHALVPISLASEIVNGGTLNYELTFTYGEVSQSIDLQLVKRTFGRDSQNIPLATINQLRNAETIAAFNDTLAPYFKASEDDIYWMADNVLAVPTTRRVRSGFGINIILSQAGITYSHEGVNYYVKEGDGVSACLPGKVVFVGELALSGKTVVVEHGGGLKSLYAHLSSTSVTVGQEVGKGHNLGTVGSTGFCTGTTLHFGLYVYDVPVRYYKYEANGIVIPDPIADLIK
;
A
#
# COMPACT_ATOMS: atom_id res chain seq x y z
N MET A 1 9.17 8.93 -77.91
CA MET A 1 8.94 10.00 -76.93
C MET A 1 10.28 10.64 -76.66
N PRO A 2 10.38 11.99 -76.56
CA PRO A 2 11.67 12.60 -76.23
C PRO A 2 12.10 12.09 -74.86
N SER A 3 13.37 11.76 -74.71
CA SER A 3 13.97 11.36 -73.43
C SER A 3 13.87 12.55 -72.47
N LEU A 4 12.98 12.48 -71.51
CA LEU A 4 12.91 13.43 -70.43
C LEU A 4 14.20 13.30 -69.59
N THR A 5 15.07 14.27 -69.74
CA THR A 5 16.29 14.36 -68.90
C THR A 5 15.88 15.16 -67.69
N LEU A 6 15.71 14.53 -66.57
CA LEU A 6 15.47 15.20 -65.29
C LEU A 6 16.78 15.84 -64.82
N SER A 7 16.77 17.13 -64.53
CA SER A 7 17.88 17.83 -63.90
C SER A 7 17.90 17.42 -62.40
N GLU A 8 19.01 16.89 -61.91
CA GLU A 8 19.20 16.50 -60.50
C GLU A 8 19.06 17.71 -59.55
N ASP A 9 19.26 18.93 -60.06
CA ASP A 9 19.16 20.16 -59.28
C ASP A 9 17.69 20.55 -58.92
N SER A 10 16.71 19.90 -59.56
CA SER A 10 15.27 20.19 -59.37
C SER A 10 14.51 19.12 -58.58
N TYR A 11 15.20 18.05 -58.19
CA TYR A 11 14.60 16.89 -57.51
C TYR A 11 15.50 16.40 -56.40
N SER A 12 14.91 15.96 -55.32
CA SER A 12 15.58 15.09 -54.37
C SER A 12 15.53 13.63 -54.87
N VAL A 13 16.71 13.02 -55.00
CA VAL A 13 16.89 11.73 -55.64
C VAL A 13 17.09 10.65 -54.59
N TYR A 14 16.25 9.64 -54.61
CA TYR A 14 16.34 8.51 -53.70
C TYR A 14 16.47 7.21 -54.46
N THR A 15 17.39 6.35 -54.04
CA THR A 15 17.56 5.03 -54.63
C THR A 15 17.11 3.97 -53.62
N VAL A 16 16.09 3.21 -54.00
CA VAL A 16 15.52 2.14 -53.17
C VAL A 16 15.85 0.78 -53.79
N LYS A 17 16.51 -0.10 -53.01
CA LYS A 17 16.89 -1.45 -53.43
C LYS A 17 15.95 -2.47 -52.79
N PHE A 18 15.24 -3.19 -53.64
CA PHE A 18 14.40 -4.32 -53.21
C PHE A 18 15.19 -5.62 -53.38
N HIS A 19 15.46 -6.33 -52.32
CA HIS A 19 16.09 -7.65 -52.32
C HIS A 19 15.02 -8.74 -52.42
N CYS A 20 14.87 -9.32 -53.64
CA CYS A 20 13.89 -10.35 -53.92
C CYS A 20 14.63 -11.66 -54.30
N TYR A 21 14.68 -12.62 -53.41
CA TYR A 21 15.43 -13.86 -53.60
C TYR A 21 16.89 -13.62 -54.11
N ASN A 22 17.15 -13.94 -55.36
CA ASN A 22 18.50 -13.79 -55.97
C ASN A 22 18.64 -12.54 -56.84
N LYS A 23 17.74 -11.61 -56.77
CA LYS A 23 17.77 -10.35 -57.54
C LYS A 23 17.65 -9.16 -56.64
N VAL A 24 18.42 -8.14 -56.96
CA VAL A 24 18.27 -6.81 -56.41
C VAL A 24 17.58 -5.95 -57.46
N LEU A 25 16.43 -5.42 -57.16
CA LEU A 25 15.72 -4.46 -58.02
C LEU A 25 15.99 -3.06 -57.47
N GLU A 26 16.59 -2.20 -58.27
CA GLU A 26 16.92 -0.83 -57.88
C GLU A 26 15.97 0.15 -58.57
N TYR A 27 15.25 0.96 -57.78
CA TYR A 27 14.35 2.02 -58.26
C TYR A 27 14.91 3.36 -57.80
N THR A 28 14.93 4.35 -58.70
CA THR A 28 15.31 5.72 -58.36
C THR A 28 14.10 6.61 -58.37
N TYR A 29 13.83 7.24 -57.25
CA TYR A 29 12.71 8.18 -57.09
C TYR A 29 13.24 9.62 -57.20
N TYR A 30 12.55 10.41 -57.96
CA TYR A 30 12.78 11.83 -58.17
C TYR A 30 11.59 12.58 -57.60
N LEU A 31 11.77 13.18 -56.43
CA LEU A 31 10.71 13.89 -55.72
C LEU A 31 10.94 15.41 -55.81
N SER A 32 9.92 16.13 -56.23
CA SER A 32 9.88 17.58 -56.38
C SER A 32 8.98 18.21 -55.32
N SER A 33 9.20 19.49 -55.02
CA SER A 33 8.27 20.30 -54.22
C SER A 33 6.90 20.46 -54.88
N ASP A 34 6.83 20.32 -56.24
CA ASP A 34 5.56 20.27 -56.95
C ASP A 34 4.99 18.82 -56.87
N PRO A 35 3.86 18.60 -56.16
CA PRO A 35 3.27 17.27 -55.99
C PRO A 35 2.87 16.60 -57.30
N ASN A 36 2.71 17.40 -58.39
CA ASN A 36 2.40 16.89 -59.70
C ASN A 36 3.63 16.56 -60.55
N ASN A 37 4.84 16.75 -60.04
CA ASN A 37 6.07 16.61 -60.79
C ASN A 37 7.03 15.55 -60.16
N ASN A 38 6.48 14.47 -59.66
CA ASN A 38 7.24 13.39 -59.09
C ASN A 38 7.37 12.18 -60.02
N PHE A 39 8.55 11.54 -60.04
CA PHE A 39 8.84 10.42 -60.95
C PHE A 39 9.58 9.31 -60.23
N TYR A 40 9.49 8.08 -60.76
CA TYR A 40 10.41 7.01 -60.41
C TYR A 40 10.96 6.34 -61.64
N ARG A 41 12.23 5.90 -61.56
CA ARG A 41 12.90 5.14 -62.61
C ARG A 41 12.97 3.67 -62.19
N LYS A 42 12.53 2.82 -63.08
CA LYS A 42 12.62 1.38 -62.90
C LYS A 42 14.05 0.87 -63.17
N PRO A 43 14.39 -0.38 -62.73
CA PRO A 43 15.68 -1.00 -63.03
C PRO A 43 16.03 -1.10 -64.52
N ASN A 44 15.00 -1.11 -65.39
CA ASN A 44 15.21 -1.13 -66.86
C ASN A 44 15.42 0.28 -67.45
N GLY A 45 15.53 1.33 -66.64
CA GLY A 45 15.77 2.70 -67.06
C GLY A 45 14.53 3.51 -67.43
N GLU A 46 13.35 2.89 -67.52
CA GLU A 46 12.10 3.57 -67.81
C GLU A 46 11.67 4.51 -66.68
N LEU A 47 11.23 5.71 -67.04
CA LEU A 47 10.76 6.75 -66.12
C LEU A 47 9.23 6.79 -66.07
N TYR A 48 8.66 6.82 -64.91
CA TYR A 48 7.24 6.86 -64.66
C TYR A 48 6.87 8.02 -63.76
N HIS A 49 5.78 8.71 -64.07
CA HIS A 49 5.20 9.76 -63.26
C HIS A 49 4.50 9.14 -62.02
N ILE A 50 4.69 9.73 -60.86
CA ILE A 50 3.99 9.34 -59.63
C ILE A 50 2.87 10.35 -59.41
N SER A 51 1.63 9.87 -59.31
CA SER A 51 0.51 10.77 -58.97
C SER A 51 0.63 11.24 -57.52
N GLU A 52 0.17 12.46 -57.22
CA GLU A 52 0.14 13.09 -55.92
C GLU A 52 -0.34 12.10 -54.80
N LYS A 53 -1.47 11.39 -55.02
CA LYS A 53 -2.00 10.42 -54.09
C LYS A 53 -1.02 9.27 -53.76
N LYS A 54 -0.21 8.84 -54.71
CA LYS A 54 0.77 7.79 -54.51
C LYS A 54 2.06 8.30 -53.83
N ALA A 55 2.49 9.53 -54.19
CA ALA A 55 3.61 10.18 -53.51
C ALA A 55 3.28 10.46 -52.04
N THR A 56 2.09 10.97 -51.74
CA THR A 56 1.59 11.21 -50.38
C THR A 56 1.45 9.87 -49.63
N GLY A 57 0.95 8.81 -50.29
CA GLY A 57 0.86 7.50 -49.70
C GLY A 57 2.22 6.87 -49.38
N PHE A 58 3.23 7.11 -50.24
CA PHE A 58 4.61 6.67 -49.98
C PHE A 58 5.23 7.38 -48.77
N LEU A 59 5.05 8.69 -48.69
CA LEU A 59 5.55 9.50 -47.57
C LEU A 59 4.90 9.17 -46.23
N LYS A 60 3.73 8.52 -46.20
CA LYS A 60 3.03 8.05 -45.01
C LYS A 60 3.42 6.63 -44.61
N THR A 61 4.32 5.95 -45.33
CA THR A 61 4.78 4.59 -44.98
C THR A 61 5.94 4.63 -44.00
N THR A 62 6.15 3.54 -43.26
CA THR A 62 7.32 3.35 -42.39
C THR A 62 8.63 3.64 -43.13
N LEU A 63 8.73 3.25 -44.41
CA LEU A 63 9.90 3.52 -45.25
C LEU A 63 10.09 5.03 -45.51
N ALA A 64 9.03 5.81 -45.66
CA ALA A 64 9.14 7.25 -45.78
C ALA A 64 9.61 7.88 -44.46
N ASN A 65 9.15 7.39 -43.31
CA ASN A 65 9.61 7.85 -42.01
C ASN A 65 11.11 7.54 -41.80
N ASP A 66 11.60 6.40 -42.28
CA ASP A 66 13.03 6.06 -42.27
C ASP A 66 13.87 6.97 -43.16
N LEU A 67 13.30 7.40 -44.30
CA LEU A 67 13.94 8.30 -45.25
C LEU A 67 13.83 9.78 -44.84
N PHE A 68 12.78 10.15 -44.13
CA PHE A 68 12.47 11.50 -43.65
C PHE A 68 12.12 11.49 -42.16
N PRO A 69 13.07 11.18 -41.29
CA PRO A 69 12.80 11.10 -39.85
C PRO A 69 12.31 12.44 -39.28
N GLU A 70 12.63 13.55 -39.94
CA GLU A 70 12.18 14.89 -39.56
C GLU A 70 10.69 15.14 -39.79
N ALA A 71 10.01 14.31 -40.60
CA ALA A 71 8.57 14.41 -40.85
C ALA A 71 7.71 13.80 -39.75
N GLN A 72 8.33 13.11 -38.81
CA GLN A 72 7.61 12.45 -37.71
C GLN A 72 7.10 13.50 -36.72
N GLN A 73 5.83 13.37 -36.35
CA GLN A 73 5.30 14.14 -35.21
C GLN A 73 6.00 13.71 -33.94
N PRO A 74 6.29 14.62 -32.99
CA PRO A 74 6.84 14.26 -31.71
C PRO A 74 5.82 13.43 -30.92
N THR A 75 6.34 12.43 -30.22
CA THR A 75 5.56 11.58 -29.32
C THR A 75 5.73 12.06 -27.90
N LEU A 76 4.66 11.95 -27.09
CA LEU A 76 4.66 12.20 -25.66
C LEU A 76 4.54 10.86 -24.91
N SER A 77 5.43 10.63 -23.94
CA SER A 77 5.28 9.58 -22.95
C SER A 77 4.99 10.21 -21.58
N VAL A 78 4.06 9.61 -20.84
CA VAL A 78 3.61 10.08 -19.53
C VAL A 78 3.70 8.92 -18.54
N GLY A 79 4.64 8.97 -17.62
CA GLY A 79 4.88 7.89 -16.68
C GLY A 79 5.19 6.57 -17.40
N ARG A 80 4.31 5.56 -17.23
CA ARG A 80 4.42 4.24 -17.90
C ARG A 80 3.68 4.16 -19.24
N SER A 81 3.06 5.25 -19.67
CA SER A 81 2.24 5.29 -20.88
C SER A 81 3.01 5.93 -22.02
N ASP A 82 3.37 5.13 -23.00
CA ASP A 82 4.04 5.58 -24.21
C ASP A 82 3.02 5.99 -25.27
N ASN A 83 3.43 6.90 -26.16
CA ASN A 83 2.66 7.27 -27.36
C ASN A 83 1.31 7.93 -27.04
N VAL A 84 1.29 8.87 -26.10
CA VAL A 84 0.12 9.70 -25.85
C VAL A 84 -0.10 10.58 -27.05
N LEU A 85 -1.25 10.42 -27.73
CA LEU A 85 -1.60 11.21 -28.91
C LEU A 85 -2.12 12.59 -28.51
N PRO A 86 -1.80 13.65 -29.27
CA PRO A 86 -2.35 14.96 -29.05
C PRO A 86 -3.86 15.00 -29.38
N SER A 87 -4.59 15.86 -28.69
CA SER A 87 -5.98 16.20 -29.03
C SER A 87 -6.04 17.20 -30.21
N GLU A 88 -5.04 18.07 -30.29
CA GLU A 88 -4.86 19.04 -31.38
C GLU A 88 -3.38 19.14 -31.69
N MET A 89 -3.03 19.27 -32.96
CA MET A 89 -1.66 19.47 -33.37
C MET A 89 -1.56 20.20 -34.72
N ASP A 90 -0.70 21.20 -34.76
CA ASP A 90 -0.24 21.90 -35.95
C ASP A 90 1.27 21.63 -36.08
N TRP A 91 1.69 20.91 -37.11
CA TRP A 91 3.08 20.45 -37.26
C TRP A 91 3.59 20.66 -38.65
N SER A 92 4.71 21.34 -38.77
CA SER A 92 5.40 21.58 -40.03
C SER A 92 6.83 21.04 -39.99
N TYR A 93 7.32 20.57 -41.13
CA TYR A 93 8.67 20.06 -41.30
C TYR A 93 9.34 20.63 -42.54
N THR A 94 10.67 20.63 -42.56
CA THR A 94 11.43 21.02 -43.77
C THR A 94 11.32 19.92 -44.79
N GLY A 95 10.63 20.23 -45.92
CA GLY A 95 10.51 19.34 -47.06
C GLY A 95 11.82 19.19 -47.83
N ILE A 96 11.77 18.35 -48.86
CA ILE A 96 12.91 18.03 -49.73
C ILE A 96 13.46 19.27 -50.44
N SER A 97 12.61 20.25 -50.74
CA SER A 97 13.00 21.53 -51.37
C SER A 97 13.61 22.55 -50.40
N GLY A 98 13.61 22.26 -49.09
CA GLY A 98 14.02 23.22 -48.08
C GLY A 98 12.89 24.12 -47.59
N ASP A 99 11.69 24.01 -48.16
CA ASP A 99 10.50 24.74 -47.73
C ASP A 99 9.81 24.01 -46.59
N PHE A 100 9.14 24.73 -45.69
CA PHE A 100 8.30 24.13 -44.68
C PHE A 100 6.98 23.65 -45.28
N VAL A 101 6.62 22.43 -44.90
CA VAL A 101 5.42 21.74 -45.37
C VAL A 101 4.62 21.29 -44.17
N ASP A 102 3.30 21.47 -44.15
CA ASP A 102 2.41 20.99 -43.12
C ASP A 102 2.38 19.44 -43.11
N ALA A 103 2.58 18.87 -41.98
CA ALA A 103 2.56 17.44 -41.80
C ALA A 103 1.13 16.91 -41.60
N ALA A 104 0.88 15.70 -42.08
CA ALA A 104 -0.29 14.96 -41.63
C ALA A 104 0.01 14.41 -40.23
N VAL A 105 -0.83 14.75 -39.25
CA VAL A 105 -0.68 14.38 -37.85
C VAL A 105 -1.78 13.42 -37.40
N ASP A 106 -1.45 12.54 -36.45
CA ASP A 106 -2.43 11.70 -35.81
C ASP A 106 -2.89 12.37 -34.51
N VAL A 107 -4.20 12.64 -34.40
CA VAL A 107 -4.82 13.24 -33.23
C VAL A 107 -5.97 12.38 -32.73
N THR A 108 -6.37 12.56 -31.47
CA THR A 108 -7.45 11.81 -30.84
C THR A 108 -8.34 12.69 -29.97
N ASP A 109 -9.65 12.53 -30.09
CA ASP A 109 -10.64 13.17 -29.20
C ASP A 109 -10.82 12.38 -27.88
N VAL A 110 -10.22 11.17 -27.78
CA VAL A 110 -10.36 10.29 -26.61
C VAL A 110 -9.22 10.55 -25.64
N LYS A 111 -9.55 11.00 -24.43
CA LYS A 111 -8.56 11.14 -23.37
C LYS A 111 -7.98 9.78 -22.99
N GLN A 112 -6.70 9.62 -23.20
CA GLN A 112 -5.97 8.41 -22.80
C GLN A 112 -5.81 8.38 -21.28
N LYS A 113 -5.78 7.17 -20.70
CA LYS A 113 -5.49 6.99 -19.28
C LYS A 113 -4.01 6.67 -19.11
N CYS A 114 -3.30 7.51 -18.37
CA CYS A 114 -1.88 7.37 -18.08
C CYS A 114 -1.69 7.01 -16.62
N GLU A 115 -0.91 5.97 -16.35
CA GLU A 115 -0.50 5.61 -14.99
C GLU A 115 0.82 6.31 -14.65
N VAL A 116 0.82 7.06 -13.56
CA VAL A 116 1.96 7.88 -13.13
C VAL A 116 2.35 7.49 -11.71
N SER A 117 3.63 7.29 -11.47
CA SER A 117 4.15 6.91 -10.16
C SER A 117 4.92 8.08 -9.54
N GLY A 118 4.40 8.65 -8.48
CA GLY A 118 5.08 9.65 -7.64
C GLY A 118 5.11 11.09 -8.15
N GLY A 119 4.85 11.34 -9.43
CA GLY A 119 4.82 12.68 -10.04
C GLY A 119 4.47 12.63 -11.51
N LEU A 120 4.13 13.75 -12.11
CA LEU A 120 3.82 13.83 -13.54
C LEU A 120 5.11 14.11 -14.32
N GLU A 121 5.72 13.07 -14.85
CA GLU A 121 6.89 13.17 -15.73
C GLU A 121 6.43 13.13 -17.19
N LEU A 122 6.79 14.18 -17.95
CA LEU A 122 6.52 14.31 -19.37
C LEU A 122 7.81 14.11 -20.17
N SER A 123 7.82 13.15 -21.07
CA SER A 123 8.98 12.88 -21.94
C SER A 123 8.55 12.99 -23.41
N PHE A 124 9.18 13.89 -24.14
CA PHE A 124 8.95 14.11 -25.56
C PHE A 124 10.08 13.50 -26.39
N SER A 125 9.75 12.88 -27.52
CA SER A 125 10.75 12.34 -28.46
C SER A 125 11.56 13.43 -29.15
N ASP A 126 11.00 14.62 -29.34
CA ASP A 126 11.66 15.86 -29.73
C ASP A 126 11.36 16.91 -28.64
N THR A 127 12.40 17.45 -28.02
CA THR A 127 12.25 18.37 -26.88
C THR A 127 11.60 19.68 -27.32
N PRO A 128 10.46 20.05 -26.76
CA PRO A 128 9.82 21.33 -27.04
C PRO A 128 10.58 22.52 -26.43
N ASP A 129 10.43 23.69 -27.02
CA ASP A 129 10.99 24.94 -26.49
C ASP A 129 10.15 25.51 -25.35
N TYR A 130 8.87 25.13 -25.29
CA TYR A 130 7.94 25.60 -24.28
C TYR A 130 6.90 24.54 -24.01
N VAL A 131 6.62 24.31 -22.73
CA VAL A 131 5.55 23.43 -22.26
C VAL A 131 4.73 24.15 -21.21
N TYR A 132 3.42 24.09 -21.34
CA TYR A 132 2.46 24.61 -20.39
C TYR A 132 1.51 23.53 -19.97
N ALA A 133 1.21 23.40 -18.68
CA ALA A 133 0.32 22.38 -18.18
C ALA A 133 -0.80 22.96 -17.32
N VAL A 134 -2.00 22.44 -17.50
CA VAL A 134 -3.16 22.68 -16.65
C VAL A 134 -3.60 21.33 -16.09
N ILE A 135 -3.63 21.22 -14.76
CA ILE A 135 -4.01 20.00 -14.04
C ILE A 135 -5.20 20.31 -13.15
N LYS A 136 -6.24 19.51 -13.25
CA LYS A 136 -7.47 19.64 -12.47
C LYS A 136 -7.76 18.34 -11.72
N ASP A 137 -8.32 18.45 -10.53
CA ASP A 137 -8.88 17.33 -9.80
C ASP A 137 -10.23 16.87 -10.40
N LEU A 138 -10.83 15.82 -9.85
CA LEU A 138 -12.13 15.29 -10.30
C LEU A 138 -13.30 16.26 -10.08
N ASP A 139 -13.15 17.20 -9.15
CA ASP A 139 -14.14 18.25 -8.87
C ASP A 139 -13.97 19.45 -9.80
N GLY A 140 -12.94 19.45 -10.66
CA GLY A 140 -12.62 20.50 -11.60
C GLY A 140 -11.80 21.65 -11.02
N ASN A 141 -11.32 21.54 -9.77
CA ASN A 141 -10.44 22.54 -9.18
C ASN A 141 -9.06 22.48 -9.83
N VAL A 142 -8.49 23.64 -10.09
CA VAL A 142 -7.16 23.75 -10.68
C VAL A 142 -6.11 23.48 -9.59
N VAL A 143 -5.31 22.44 -9.81
CA VAL A 143 -4.20 22.02 -8.92
C VAL A 143 -2.89 22.64 -9.41
N PHE A 144 -2.73 22.75 -10.73
CA PHE A 144 -1.56 23.35 -11.38
C PHE A 144 -2.00 24.08 -12.65
N ASP A 145 -1.47 25.28 -12.90
CA ASP A 145 -1.74 26.09 -14.09
C ASP A 145 -0.54 27.01 -14.35
N ASN A 146 0.50 26.47 -15.00
CA ASN A 146 1.74 27.20 -15.21
C ASN A 146 2.60 26.56 -16.31
N VAL A 147 3.72 27.24 -16.61
CA VAL A 147 4.80 26.66 -17.42
C VAL A 147 5.33 25.41 -16.70
N TYR A 148 5.41 24.33 -17.47
CA TYR A 148 5.95 23.08 -16.97
C TYR A 148 7.49 23.14 -17.00
N ASP A 149 8.08 23.21 -15.85
CA ASP A 149 9.54 23.04 -15.65
C ASP A 149 9.77 21.73 -14.88
N GLU A 150 9.33 21.70 -13.66
CA GLU A 150 9.27 20.50 -12.81
C GLU A 150 8.02 20.62 -11.92
N ILE A 151 7.15 19.62 -11.91
CA ILE A 151 5.97 19.64 -11.05
C ILE A 151 6.32 18.98 -9.73
N ASP A 152 6.18 19.72 -8.63
CA ASP A 152 6.36 19.17 -7.28
C ASP A 152 5.39 17.98 -7.06
N PRO A 153 5.92 16.77 -6.83
CA PRO A 153 5.08 15.59 -6.58
C PRO A 153 4.12 15.76 -5.40
N SER A 154 4.41 16.66 -4.45
CA SER A 154 3.55 16.93 -3.30
C SER A 154 2.21 17.57 -3.66
N LEU A 155 2.07 18.13 -4.86
CA LEU A 155 0.82 18.66 -5.38
C LEU A 155 -0.23 17.57 -5.67
N PHE A 156 0.21 16.33 -5.85
CA PHE A 156 -0.67 15.21 -6.17
C PHE A 156 -1.05 14.44 -4.91
N ALA A 157 -2.35 14.34 -4.66
CA ALA A 157 -2.86 13.38 -3.69
C ALA A 157 -2.65 11.96 -4.24
N ASN A 158 -2.17 11.06 -3.39
CA ASN A 158 -1.91 9.67 -3.74
C ASN A 158 -3.21 8.94 -4.13
N ASN A 159 -3.11 8.08 -5.15
CA ASN A 159 -4.22 7.26 -5.66
C ASN A 159 -5.41 8.10 -6.13
N THR A 160 -5.13 9.25 -6.72
CA THR A 160 -6.13 10.19 -7.24
C THR A 160 -5.97 10.33 -8.74
N VAL A 161 -7.07 10.63 -9.39
CA VAL A 161 -7.16 10.84 -10.83
C VAL A 161 -7.21 12.33 -11.13
N TYR A 162 -6.41 12.78 -12.09
CA TYR A 162 -6.35 14.16 -12.53
C TYR A 162 -6.65 14.27 -14.01
N ASP A 163 -7.34 15.34 -14.38
CA ASP A 163 -7.53 15.75 -15.78
C ASP A 163 -6.39 16.70 -16.17
N VAL A 164 -5.59 16.28 -17.16
CA VAL A 164 -4.36 16.97 -17.54
C VAL A 164 -4.47 17.45 -18.97
N THR A 165 -4.15 18.73 -19.18
CA THR A 165 -3.96 19.33 -20.49
C THR A 165 -2.56 19.90 -20.58
N VAL A 166 -1.81 19.48 -21.60
CA VAL A 166 -0.43 19.92 -21.85
C VAL A 166 -0.36 20.56 -23.22
N THR A 167 0.14 21.79 -23.30
CA THR A 167 0.43 22.47 -24.55
C THR A 167 1.94 22.57 -24.73
N ALA A 168 2.46 21.98 -25.80
CA ALA A 168 3.89 21.98 -26.14
C ALA A 168 4.12 22.74 -27.44
N LYS A 169 5.18 23.56 -27.49
CA LYS A 169 5.53 24.39 -28.65
C LYS A 169 6.98 24.18 -29.07
N TRP A 170 7.18 24.03 -30.35
CA TRP A 170 8.46 23.96 -31.01
C TRP A 170 8.59 25.19 -31.93
N TYR A 171 9.45 26.14 -31.56
CA TYR A 171 9.57 27.37 -32.27
C TYR A 171 10.36 27.22 -33.57
N LYS A 172 9.92 27.91 -34.61
CA LYS A 172 10.65 27.98 -35.87
C LYS A 172 11.92 28.79 -35.70
N ASP A 173 13.06 28.15 -35.96
CA ASP A 173 14.37 28.82 -36.05
C ASP A 173 15.22 28.25 -37.20
N ALA A 174 16.38 28.86 -37.46
CA ALA A 174 17.25 28.46 -38.57
C ALA A 174 17.91 27.09 -38.37
N SER A 175 17.97 26.58 -37.14
CA SER A 175 18.58 25.30 -36.77
C SER A 175 17.56 24.16 -36.70
N ARG A 176 16.28 24.47 -36.55
CA ARG A 176 15.20 23.50 -36.37
C ARG A 176 14.56 23.14 -37.71
N LYS A 177 14.50 21.85 -37.99
CA LYS A 177 13.86 21.32 -39.20
C LYS A 177 12.37 21.13 -39.08
N ASN A 178 11.87 21.06 -37.86
CA ASN A 178 10.47 20.85 -37.52
C ASN A 178 10.01 21.93 -36.56
N TYR A 179 8.79 22.37 -36.65
CA TYR A 179 8.19 23.29 -35.69
C TYR A 179 6.68 23.10 -35.65
N GLY A 180 6.04 23.55 -34.57
CA GLY A 180 4.61 23.49 -34.44
C GLY A 180 4.14 23.64 -32.99
N GLU A 181 2.90 23.30 -32.77
CA GLU A 181 2.26 23.30 -31.44
C GLU A 181 1.39 22.06 -31.34
N ALA A 182 1.38 21.44 -30.15
CA ALA A 182 0.53 20.29 -29.85
C ALA A 182 -0.14 20.46 -28.49
N THR A 183 -1.42 20.11 -28.40
CA THR A 183 -2.17 20.04 -27.18
C THR A 183 -2.50 18.57 -26.90
N TYR A 184 -2.08 18.08 -25.74
CA TYR A 184 -2.36 16.74 -25.26
C TYR A 184 -3.37 16.80 -24.12
N SER A 185 -4.44 16.01 -24.22
CA SER A 185 -5.45 15.89 -23.17
C SER A 185 -5.55 14.44 -22.72
N PHE A 186 -5.25 14.18 -21.46
CA PHE A 186 -5.25 12.83 -20.89
C PHE A 186 -5.68 12.83 -19.42
N VAL A 187 -5.96 11.64 -18.92
CA VAL A 187 -6.28 11.42 -17.52
C VAL A 187 -5.07 10.78 -16.85
N ALA A 188 -4.48 11.47 -15.88
CA ALA A 188 -3.37 10.94 -15.09
C ALA A 188 -3.92 10.24 -13.84
N ASN A 189 -3.67 8.92 -13.74
CA ASN A 189 -3.91 8.14 -12.54
C ASN A 189 -2.61 8.10 -11.73
N VAL A 190 -2.52 8.90 -10.69
CA VAL A 190 -1.31 9.03 -9.87
C VAL A 190 -1.29 7.90 -8.84
N LEU A 191 -0.45 6.92 -9.07
CA LEU A 191 -0.21 5.79 -8.17
C LEU A 191 1.09 6.04 -7.40
N SER A 192 0.99 6.32 -6.12
CA SER A 192 2.16 6.33 -5.27
C SER A 192 2.43 4.92 -4.76
N PRO A 193 3.69 4.48 -4.72
CA PRO A 193 4.03 3.16 -4.19
C PRO A 193 3.59 3.04 -2.73
N ALA A 194 3.11 1.87 -2.34
CA ALA A 194 2.82 1.57 -0.96
C ALA A 194 4.07 1.71 -0.11
N VAL A 195 3.92 2.27 1.09
CA VAL A 195 5.01 2.40 2.06
C VAL A 195 4.54 1.87 3.40
N PHE A 196 5.35 1.03 4.04
CA PHE A 196 5.07 0.46 5.33
C PHE A 196 6.01 1.02 6.39
N TYR A 197 5.47 1.36 7.53
CA TYR A 197 6.18 1.90 8.68
C TYR A 197 5.93 1.04 9.89
N MET A 198 6.95 0.81 10.71
CA MET A 198 6.80 0.18 11.99
C MET A 198 7.16 1.17 13.09
N LYS A 199 6.24 1.39 14.02
CA LYS A 199 6.58 2.11 15.22
C LYS A 199 7.40 1.22 16.14
N THR A 200 8.65 1.62 16.35
CA THR A 200 9.56 0.90 17.24
C THR A 200 9.40 1.38 18.67
N TYR A 201 9.35 0.43 19.59
CA TYR A 201 9.51 0.68 21.01
C TYR A 201 10.95 0.37 21.40
N ASN A 202 11.46 1.10 22.36
CA ASN A 202 12.67 0.67 23.04
C ASN A 202 12.37 -0.65 23.78
N GLU A 203 13.14 -1.70 23.52
CA GLU A 203 13.09 -2.99 24.21
C GLU A 203 11.82 -3.84 24.00
N LEU A 204 11.53 -4.19 22.74
CA LEU A 204 10.52 -5.22 22.43
C LEU A 204 11.00 -6.60 22.88
N THR A 205 10.06 -7.42 23.35
CA THR A 205 10.32 -8.81 23.76
C THR A 205 9.13 -9.70 23.41
N TYR A 206 9.28 -11.00 23.57
CA TYR A 206 8.16 -11.93 23.45
C TYR A 206 7.00 -11.54 24.39
N GLY A 207 5.79 -11.58 23.88
CA GLY A 207 4.58 -11.09 24.54
C GLY A 207 4.25 -9.62 24.25
N ASP A 208 5.09 -8.88 23.54
CA ASP A 208 4.75 -7.54 23.06
C ASP A 208 4.01 -7.59 21.70
N PHE A 209 3.60 -6.46 21.21
CA PHE A 209 3.12 -6.27 19.84
C PHE A 209 3.70 -5.00 19.25
N VAL A 210 3.71 -4.92 17.93
CA VAL A 210 4.07 -3.70 17.18
C VAL A 210 2.90 -3.22 16.36
N ILE A 211 2.89 -1.92 16.05
CA ILE A 211 1.94 -1.32 15.12
C ILE A 211 2.65 -1.09 13.79
N ILE A 212 2.06 -1.61 12.74
CA ILE A 212 2.45 -1.34 11.36
C ILE A 212 1.47 -0.35 10.80
N SER A 213 1.99 0.69 10.15
CA SER A 213 1.20 1.68 9.42
C SER A 213 1.53 1.61 7.95
N ALA A 214 0.54 1.67 7.08
CA ALA A 214 0.70 1.61 5.64
C ALA A 214 0.08 2.85 4.99
N LYS A 215 0.79 3.44 4.03
CA LYS A 215 0.35 4.58 3.23
C LYS A 215 0.21 4.15 1.77
N ASN A 216 -0.61 4.86 1.02
CA ASN A 216 -0.83 4.64 -0.42
C ASN A 216 -1.46 3.26 -0.71
N ILE A 217 -2.35 2.83 0.15
CA ILE A 217 -3.13 1.60 0.02
C ILE A 217 -4.54 1.96 -0.45
N VAL A 218 -5.00 1.31 -1.51
CA VAL A 218 -6.40 1.44 -2.02
C VAL A 218 -7.28 0.33 -1.45
N ASP A 219 -6.75 -0.88 -1.39
CA ASP A 219 -7.47 -2.07 -0.94
C ASP A 219 -6.60 -2.84 0.07
N PRO A 220 -6.85 -2.68 1.37
CA PRO A 220 -6.03 -3.31 2.41
C PRO A 220 -6.08 -4.84 2.39
N SER A 221 -7.11 -5.44 1.79
CA SER A 221 -7.22 -6.90 1.66
C SER A 221 -6.16 -7.52 0.75
N LYS A 222 -5.49 -6.69 -0.07
CA LYS A 222 -4.40 -7.09 -0.97
C LYS A 222 -3.01 -6.95 -0.36
N ILE A 223 -2.92 -6.51 0.90
CA ILE A 223 -1.64 -6.47 1.60
C ILE A 223 -1.25 -7.89 1.96
N GLY A 224 -0.12 -8.36 1.42
CA GLY A 224 0.51 -9.60 1.84
C GLY A 224 1.45 -9.38 3.02
N PHE A 225 1.50 -10.35 3.92
CA PHE A 225 2.40 -10.35 5.07
C PHE A 225 3.14 -11.67 5.19
N HIS A 226 4.43 -11.58 5.46
CA HIS A 226 5.28 -12.72 5.79
C HIS A 226 6.27 -12.32 6.89
N SER A 227 6.62 -13.25 7.76
CA SER A 227 7.68 -13.03 8.74
C SER A 227 8.66 -14.19 8.78
N GLN A 228 9.95 -13.85 8.93
CA GLN A 228 11.02 -14.83 9.04
C GLN A 228 11.84 -14.57 10.32
N PRO A 229 11.84 -15.50 11.29
CA PRO A 229 10.99 -16.68 11.41
C PRO A 229 9.49 -16.33 11.49
N SER A 230 8.64 -17.33 11.26
CA SER A 230 7.19 -17.11 11.27
C SER A 230 6.69 -16.71 12.67
N LEU A 231 5.88 -15.64 12.72
CA LEU A 231 5.14 -15.24 13.91
C LEU A 231 3.80 -15.99 14.07
N GLY A 232 3.34 -16.67 12.99
CA GLY A 232 2.10 -17.44 13.01
C GLY A 232 0.84 -16.57 13.07
N VAL A 233 0.93 -15.31 12.62
CA VAL A 233 -0.17 -14.34 12.64
C VAL A 233 -0.43 -13.76 11.25
N GLU A 234 -1.68 -13.37 11.00
CA GLU A 234 -2.09 -12.63 9.80
C GLU A 234 -2.67 -11.29 10.24
N PRO A 235 -1.88 -10.19 10.14
CA PRO A 235 -2.33 -8.87 10.55
C PRO A 235 -3.52 -8.40 9.72
N LYS A 236 -4.53 -7.81 10.38
CA LYS A 236 -5.67 -7.20 9.72
C LYS A 236 -5.52 -5.70 9.75
N PHE A 237 -5.57 -5.09 8.57
CA PHE A 237 -5.42 -3.65 8.43
C PHE A 237 -6.77 -2.95 8.58
N PHE A 238 -6.82 -1.93 9.41
CA PHE A 238 -7.95 -1.01 9.60
C PHE A 238 -7.55 0.43 9.26
N GLU A 239 -8.49 1.24 8.84
CA GLU A 239 -8.23 2.62 8.44
C GLU A 239 -8.34 3.58 9.64
N TYR A 240 -7.36 4.50 9.76
CA TYR A 240 -7.43 5.64 10.67
C TYR A 240 -6.50 6.77 10.20
N GLY A 241 -7.03 8.00 10.17
CA GLY A 241 -6.24 9.20 9.84
C GLY A 241 -5.62 9.19 8.44
N GLY A 242 -6.23 8.53 7.47
CA GLY A 242 -5.73 8.42 6.08
C GLY A 242 -4.61 7.40 5.89
N TYR A 243 -4.38 6.54 6.88
CA TYR A 243 -3.45 5.41 6.84
C TYR A 243 -4.18 4.12 7.18
N TYR A 244 -3.63 3.01 6.75
CA TYR A 244 -4.02 1.69 7.21
C TYR A 244 -3.07 1.21 8.29
N HIS A 245 -3.60 0.65 9.38
CA HIS A 245 -2.84 0.20 10.53
C HIS A 245 -3.15 -1.25 10.85
N ALA A 246 -2.16 -1.99 11.34
CA ALA A 246 -2.35 -3.34 11.85
C ALA A 246 -1.51 -3.57 13.11
N LEU A 247 -2.04 -4.38 14.01
CA LEU A 247 -1.32 -4.87 15.18
C LEU A 247 -0.65 -6.19 14.83
N VAL A 248 0.64 -6.33 15.13
CA VAL A 248 1.41 -7.57 14.92
C VAL A 248 1.90 -8.07 16.29
N PRO A 249 1.24 -9.07 16.88
CA PRO A 249 1.62 -9.63 18.16
C PRO A 249 2.83 -10.57 18.05
N ILE A 250 3.64 -10.60 19.09
CA ILE A 250 4.82 -11.43 19.22
C ILE A 250 4.55 -12.43 20.37
N SER A 251 4.03 -13.59 20.03
CA SER A 251 3.60 -14.58 21.02
C SER A 251 4.74 -15.07 21.90
N LEU A 252 4.46 -15.33 23.19
CA LEU A 252 5.38 -16.07 24.07
C LEU A 252 5.70 -17.46 23.52
N ALA A 253 4.76 -18.12 22.86
CA ALA A 253 4.97 -19.42 22.24
C ALA A 253 6.02 -19.38 21.12
N SER A 254 6.17 -18.27 20.44
CA SER A 254 7.17 -18.06 19.38
C SER A 254 8.61 -18.17 19.91
N GLU A 255 8.86 -17.86 21.18
CA GLU A 255 10.17 -18.06 21.81
C GLU A 255 10.59 -19.54 21.76
N ILE A 256 9.66 -20.44 22.04
CA ILE A 256 9.91 -21.89 22.04
C ILE A 256 10.04 -22.42 20.62
N VAL A 257 9.09 -22.03 19.75
CA VAL A 257 9.01 -22.51 18.35
C VAL A 257 10.22 -22.06 17.54
N ASN A 258 10.66 -20.81 17.72
CA ASN A 258 11.75 -20.22 16.96
C ASN A 258 13.12 -20.30 17.66
N GLY A 259 13.27 -21.16 18.68
CA GLY A 259 14.54 -21.39 19.35
C GLY A 259 15.10 -20.19 20.10
N GLY A 260 14.24 -19.24 20.49
CA GLY A 260 14.62 -18.02 21.21
C GLY A 260 15.35 -16.98 20.33
N THR A 261 15.12 -16.98 19.02
CA THR A 261 15.68 -15.95 18.13
C THR A 261 15.15 -14.56 18.51
N LEU A 262 16.00 -13.57 18.41
CA LEU A 262 15.67 -12.18 18.72
C LEU A 262 15.51 -11.29 17.48
N ASN A 263 15.81 -11.83 16.32
CA ASN A 263 15.74 -11.08 15.04
C ASN A 263 14.68 -11.68 14.14
N TYR A 264 13.78 -10.85 13.69
CA TYR A 264 12.73 -11.18 12.74
C TYR A 264 12.80 -10.20 11.57
N GLU A 265 12.52 -10.68 10.37
CA GLU A 265 12.23 -9.86 9.22
C GLU A 265 10.72 -9.90 8.95
N LEU A 266 10.09 -8.74 8.91
CA LEU A 266 8.67 -8.59 8.57
C LEU A 266 8.59 -8.05 7.15
N THR A 267 8.07 -8.85 6.21
CA THR A 267 7.92 -8.47 4.81
C THR A 267 6.47 -8.20 4.48
N PHE A 268 6.21 -7.02 3.93
CA PHE A 268 4.91 -6.57 3.45
C PHE A 268 4.93 -6.44 1.94
N THR A 269 3.90 -6.93 1.26
CA THR A 269 3.76 -6.82 -0.19
C THR A 269 2.45 -6.15 -0.55
N TYR A 270 2.48 -5.30 -1.60
CA TYR A 270 1.30 -4.68 -2.17
C TYR A 270 1.54 -4.33 -3.65
N GLY A 271 0.84 -4.99 -4.56
CA GLY A 271 1.14 -4.92 -5.99
C GLY A 271 2.58 -5.35 -6.28
N GLU A 272 3.38 -4.48 -6.87
CA GLU A 272 4.80 -4.72 -7.17
C GLU A 272 5.75 -4.36 -6.01
N VAL A 273 5.20 -3.73 -4.96
CA VAL A 273 6.01 -3.32 -3.80
C VAL A 273 6.24 -4.51 -2.89
N SER A 274 7.51 -4.73 -2.50
CA SER A 274 7.90 -5.64 -1.42
C SER A 274 8.84 -4.88 -0.49
N GLN A 275 8.42 -4.68 0.76
CA GLN A 275 9.21 -3.94 1.75
C GLN A 275 9.42 -4.81 2.99
N SER A 276 10.69 -4.95 3.40
CA SER A 276 11.05 -5.64 4.63
C SER A 276 11.38 -4.65 5.75
N ILE A 277 11.00 -4.99 6.96
CA ILE A 277 11.26 -4.23 8.18
C ILE A 277 11.87 -5.18 9.20
N ASP A 278 13.04 -4.83 9.72
CA ASP A 278 13.72 -5.60 10.76
C ASP A 278 13.07 -5.36 12.13
N LEU A 279 12.71 -6.46 12.80
CA LEU A 279 12.19 -6.46 14.15
C LEU A 279 13.22 -7.11 15.09
N GLN A 280 13.77 -6.34 16.02
CA GLN A 280 14.72 -6.81 16.99
C GLN A 280 14.09 -6.91 18.38
N LEU A 281 14.19 -8.07 19.00
CA LEU A 281 13.72 -8.33 20.37
C LEU A 281 14.87 -8.31 21.35
N VAL A 282 14.55 -7.93 22.58
CA VAL A 282 15.45 -8.03 23.73
C VAL A 282 15.08 -9.26 24.55
N LYS A 283 16.07 -10.05 24.92
CA LYS A 283 15.86 -11.22 25.76
C LYS A 283 15.32 -10.82 27.12
N ARG A 284 14.24 -11.47 27.54
CA ARG A 284 13.64 -11.30 28.86
C ARG A 284 13.55 -12.64 29.60
N THR A 285 13.85 -12.63 30.91
CA THR A 285 13.65 -13.77 31.77
C THR A 285 12.41 -13.54 32.64
N PHE A 286 11.44 -14.45 32.54
CA PHE A 286 10.23 -14.38 33.34
C PHE A 286 10.43 -15.11 34.68
N GLY A 287 9.80 -14.57 35.71
CA GLY A 287 9.81 -15.17 37.04
C GLY A 287 9.04 -16.49 37.12
N ARG A 288 9.00 -17.06 38.33
CA ARG A 288 8.23 -18.27 38.64
C ARG A 288 7.32 -18.02 39.84
N ASP A 289 6.10 -18.59 39.81
CA ASP A 289 5.13 -18.56 40.88
C ASP A 289 4.65 -20.01 41.15
N SER A 290 4.96 -20.54 42.33
CA SER A 290 4.57 -21.90 42.69
C SER A 290 3.27 -21.87 43.49
N GLN A 291 2.26 -22.55 42.97
CA GLN A 291 0.91 -22.56 43.52
C GLN A 291 0.57 -23.97 44.04
N ASN A 292 0.17 -24.03 45.29
CA ASN A 292 -0.26 -25.27 45.92
C ASN A 292 -1.78 -25.41 45.84
N ILE A 293 -2.29 -25.76 44.65
CA ILE A 293 -3.71 -26.02 44.40
C ILE A 293 -3.96 -27.53 44.59
N PRO A 294 -5.04 -27.95 45.27
CA PRO A 294 -5.39 -29.37 45.44
C PRO A 294 -5.50 -30.08 44.07
N LEU A 295 -4.92 -31.26 43.94
CA LEU A 295 -4.95 -32.04 42.70
C LEU A 295 -6.37 -32.30 42.20
N ALA A 296 -7.34 -32.51 43.08
CA ALA A 296 -8.75 -32.68 42.73
C ALA A 296 -9.30 -31.42 41.99
N THR A 297 -8.95 -30.22 42.48
CA THR A 297 -9.34 -28.94 41.83
C THR A 297 -8.67 -28.76 40.47
N ILE A 298 -7.38 -29.11 40.34
CA ILE A 298 -6.67 -29.09 39.09
C ILE A 298 -7.35 -30.02 38.09
N ASN A 299 -7.59 -31.26 38.46
CA ASN A 299 -8.22 -32.26 37.59
C ASN A 299 -9.67 -31.87 37.17
N GLN A 300 -10.38 -31.13 38.01
CA GLN A 300 -11.74 -30.71 37.74
C GLN A 300 -11.79 -29.44 36.85
N LEU A 301 -10.99 -28.44 37.17
CA LEU A 301 -11.14 -27.10 36.58
C LEU A 301 -10.04 -26.70 35.57
N ARG A 302 -8.92 -27.44 35.54
CA ARG A 302 -7.81 -27.16 34.60
C ARG A 302 -7.28 -28.45 33.96
N ASN A 303 -8.13 -29.24 33.39
CA ASN A 303 -7.80 -30.39 32.57
C ASN A 303 -7.84 -30.03 31.07
N ALA A 304 -7.47 -30.97 30.21
CA ALA A 304 -7.45 -30.75 28.76
C ALA A 304 -8.82 -30.34 28.18
N GLU A 305 -9.92 -30.91 28.71
CA GLU A 305 -11.28 -30.62 28.25
C GLU A 305 -11.70 -29.19 28.63
N THR A 306 -11.45 -28.74 29.86
CA THR A 306 -11.81 -27.39 30.32
C THR A 306 -10.96 -26.32 29.63
N ILE A 307 -9.69 -26.60 29.29
CA ILE A 307 -8.82 -25.72 28.51
C ILE A 307 -9.32 -25.65 27.08
N ALA A 308 -9.66 -26.77 26.45
CA ALA A 308 -10.24 -26.79 25.09
C ALA A 308 -11.56 -26.06 25.06
N ALA A 309 -12.47 -26.32 26.01
CA ALA A 309 -13.75 -25.60 26.07
C ALA A 309 -13.60 -24.08 26.23
N PHE A 310 -12.62 -23.63 27.03
CA PHE A 310 -12.29 -22.20 27.13
C PHE A 310 -11.84 -21.63 25.79
N ASN A 311 -10.89 -22.27 25.12
CA ASN A 311 -10.35 -21.84 23.83
C ASN A 311 -11.43 -21.85 22.75
N ASP A 312 -12.20 -22.93 22.60
CA ASP A 312 -13.23 -23.09 21.59
C ASP A 312 -14.38 -22.08 21.78
N THR A 313 -14.75 -21.80 23.03
CA THR A 313 -15.80 -20.82 23.35
C THR A 313 -15.36 -19.40 23.01
N LEU A 314 -14.10 -19.04 23.29
CA LEU A 314 -13.61 -17.68 23.09
C LEU A 314 -13.02 -17.43 21.69
N ALA A 315 -12.60 -18.47 20.97
CA ALA A 315 -11.99 -18.36 19.65
C ALA A 315 -12.81 -17.51 18.64
N PRO A 316 -14.14 -17.63 18.53
CA PRO A 316 -14.92 -16.80 17.61
C PRO A 316 -14.80 -15.30 17.92
N TYR A 317 -14.76 -14.94 19.20
CA TYR A 317 -14.65 -13.55 19.65
C TYR A 317 -13.24 -13.01 19.50
N PHE A 318 -12.21 -13.84 19.69
CA PHE A 318 -10.82 -13.42 19.52
C PHE A 318 -10.40 -13.30 18.06
N LYS A 319 -10.92 -14.15 17.17
CA LYS A 319 -10.63 -14.08 15.73
C LYS A 319 -11.40 -12.99 15.01
N ALA A 320 -12.56 -12.58 15.51
CA ALA A 320 -13.31 -11.46 14.98
C ALA A 320 -12.51 -10.15 15.21
N SER A 321 -12.73 -9.18 14.37
CA SER A 321 -12.25 -7.81 14.55
C SER A 321 -13.38 -6.88 14.13
N GLU A 322 -13.78 -5.99 15.02
CA GLU A 322 -14.72 -4.91 14.70
C GLU A 322 -13.99 -3.87 13.84
N ASP A 323 -14.71 -3.27 12.90
CA ASP A 323 -14.18 -2.19 12.05
C ASP A 323 -14.04 -0.88 12.84
N ASP A 324 -14.90 -0.69 13.86
CA ASP A 324 -14.82 0.46 14.75
C ASP A 324 -13.63 0.38 15.68
N ILE A 325 -12.79 1.41 15.66
CA ILE A 325 -11.57 1.49 16.47
C ILE A 325 -11.81 2.45 17.64
N TYR A 326 -12.08 1.90 18.82
CA TYR A 326 -12.49 2.66 20.00
C TYR A 326 -11.32 3.32 20.76
N TRP A 327 -10.09 2.81 20.59
CA TRP A 327 -8.93 3.22 21.41
C TRP A 327 -8.04 4.31 20.80
N MET A 328 -8.23 4.67 19.54
CA MET A 328 -7.32 5.61 18.86
C MET A 328 -7.39 7.03 19.45
N ALA A 329 -8.56 7.48 19.87
CA ALA A 329 -8.74 8.80 20.48
C ALA A 329 -8.25 8.85 21.94
N ASP A 330 -8.23 7.70 22.64
CA ASP A 330 -7.77 7.56 24.02
C ASP A 330 -6.99 6.25 24.16
N ASN A 331 -5.73 6.30 23.78
CA ASN A 331 -4.81 5.17 23.66
C ASN A 331 -4.07 4.82 24.98
N VAL A 332 -4.45 5.44 26.09
CA VAL A 332 -3.89 5.13 27.41
C VAL A 332 -4.75 4.12 28.11
N LEU A 333 -4.22 2.91 28.36
CA LEU A 333 -4.93 1.88 29.10
C LEU A 333 -5.11 2.28 30.56
N ALA A 334 -6.34 2.23 31.06
CA ALA A 334 -6.61 2.27 32.48
C ALA A 334 -6.31 0.93 33.12
N VAL A 335 -5.86 0.94 34.36
CA VAL A 335 -5.78 -0.29 35.16
C VAL A 335 -7.20 -0.77 35.48
N PRO A 336 -7.47 -2.09 35.35
CA PRO A 336 -8.83 -2.63 35.60
C PRO A 336 -9.25 -2.58 37.07
N THR A 337 -8.28 -2.41 37.96
CA THR A 337 -8.49 -2.23 39.41
C THR A 337 -7.34 -1.42 40.00
N THR A 338 -7.58 -0.68 41.09
CA THR A 338 -6.55 0.15 41.77
C THR A 338 -5.60 -0.69 42.65
N ARG A 339 -5.63 -2.01 42.53
CA ARG A 339 -4.87 -2.95 43.39
C ARG A 339 -3.52 -3.31 42.77
N ARG A 340 -2.63 -3.82 43.58
CA ARG A 340 -1.28 -4.28 43.19
C ARG A 340 -1.35 -5.57 42.38
N VAL A 341 -0.44 -5.70 41.40
CA VAL A 341 -0.20 -6.95 40.70
C VAL A 341 0.33 -8.03 41.64
N ARG A 342 -0.25 -9.24 41.54
CA ARG A 342 0.17 -10.45 42.23
C ARG A 342 1.11 -11.29 41.37
N SER A 343 0.63 -11.67 40.19
CA SER A 343 1.39 -12.45 39.21
C SER A 343 1.29 -11.75 37.86
N GLY A 344 2.43 -11.49 37.23
CA GLY A 344 2.51 -10.78 35.96
C GLY A 344 2.42 -11.69 34.75
N PHE A 345 2.35 -11.05 33.59
CA PHE A 345 2.39 -11.73 32.29
C PHE A 345 3.72 -12.43 32.04
N GLY A 346 3.69 -13.63 31.46
CA GLY A 346 4.87 -14.45 31.13
C GLY A 346 5.49 -15.22 32.31
N ILE A 347 5.02 -14.97 33.53
CA ILE A 347 5.50 -15.76 34.70
C ILE A 347 5.15 -17.24 34.52
N ASN A 348 6.13 -18.12 34.83
CA ASN A 348 5.90 -19.57 34.85
C ASN A 348 5.14 -19.96 36.10
N ILE A 349 3.87 -20.28 35.95
CA ILE A 349 3.05 -20.84 37.03
C ILE A 349 3.35 -22.33 37.18
N ILE A 350 3.71 -22.73 38.38
CA ILE A 350 4.03 -24.13 38.73
C ILE A 350 2.92 -24.64 39.65
N LEU A 351 2.13 -25.60 39.16
CA LEU A 351 1.15 -26.34 39.98
C LEU A 351 1.83 -27.51 40.62
N SER A 352 2.33 -27.31 41.86
CA SER A 352 3.22 -28.26 42.55
C SER A 352 2.58 -29.61 42.77
N GLN A 353 1.28 -29.70 43.01
CA GLN A 353 0.54 -30.95 43.22
C GLN A 353 0.38 -31.82 41.99
N ALA A 354 0.41 -31.21 40.78
CA ALA A 354 0.24 -31.88 39.50
C ALA A 354 1.54 -31.96 38.66
N GLY A 355 2.61 -31.28 39.08
CA GLY A 355 3.83 -31.18 38.29
C GLY A 355 3.66 -30.42 36.97
N ILE A 356 2.62 -29.61 36.84
CA ILE A 356 2.30 -28.83 35.62
C ILE A 356 2.96 -27.46 35.69
N THR A 357 3.58 -27.05 34.60
CA THR A 357 4.10 -25.68 34.46
C THR A 357 3.51 -25.06 33.18
N TYR A 358 3.07 -23.82 33.28
CA TYR A 358 2.58 -23.04 32.11
C TYR A 358 2.90 -21.57 32.25
N SER A 359 3.02 -20.88 31.12
CA SER A 359 3.20 -19.42 31.09
C SER A 359 1.88 -18.69 31.38
N HIS A 360 1.92 -17.67 32.23
CA HIS A 360 0.77 -16.89 32.62
C HIS A 360 0.47 -15.84 31.49
N GLU A 361 -0.68 -15.95 30.87
CA GLU A 361 -1.10 -15.16 29.69
C GLU A 361 -1.82 -13.87 30.05
N GLY A 362 -1.69 -13.39 31.27
CA GLY A 362 -2.32 -12.18 31.76
C GLY A 362 -1.67 -11.69 33.06
N VAL A 363 -2.44 -10.90 33.78
CA VAL A 363 -2.03 -10.32 35.08
C VAL A 363 -3.07 -10.66 36.12
N ASN A 364 -2.63 -11.19 37.25
CA ASN A 364 -3.47 -11.39 38.43
C ASN A 364 -3.23 -10.29 39.47
N TYR A 365 -4.30 -9.77 40.05
CA TYR A 365 -4.26 -8.70 41.03
C TYR A 365 -4.56 -9.17 42.44
N TYR A 366 -3.92 -8.57 43.43
CA TYR A 366 -4.32 -8.68 44.86
C TYR A 366 -5.57 -7.83 45.07
N VAL A 367 -6.70 -8.47 45.24
CA VAL A 367 -8.03 -7.80 45.32
C VAL A 367 -8.80 -8.38 46.51
N LYS A 368 -9.89 -7.70 46.87
CA LYS A 368 -10.88 -8.19 47.84
C LYS A 368 -12.15 -8.56 47.08
N GLU A 369 -12.87 -9.53 47.61
CA GLU A 369 -14.18 -9.88 47.08
C GLU A 369 -15.11 -8.65 47.05
N GLY A 370 -15.76 -8.43 45.89
CA GLY A 370 -16.61 -7.27 45.69
C GLY A 370 -15.90 -6.00 45.26
N ASP A 371 -14.54 -5.97 45.17
CA ASP A 371 -13.85 -4.83 44.53
C ASP A 371 -14.36 -4.67 43.09
N GLY A 372 -14.54 -3.43 42.63
CA GLY A 372 -15.01 -3.11 41.29
C GLY A 372 -13.96 -3.46 40.22
N VAL A 373 -14.44 -3.86 39.05
CA VAL A 373 -13.64 -4.15 37.85
C VAL A 373 -14.05 -3.20 36.74
N SER A 374 -13.09 -2.49 36.17
CA SER A 374 -13.33 -1.47 35.16
C SER A 374 -12.74 -1.82 33.81
N ALA A 375 -13.38 -1.40 32.71
CA ALA A 375 -12.86 -1.49 31.36
C ALA A 375 -11.55 -0.70 31.18
N CYS A 376 -10.52 -1.32 30.63
CA CYS A 376 -9.23 -0.69 30.45
C CYS A 376 -9.18 0.34 29.31
N LEU A 377 -10.04 0.18 28.30
CA LEU A 377 -10.23 1.04 27.13
C LEU A 377 -11.71 1.11 26.78
N PRO A 378 -12.13 2.09 25.95
CA PRO A 378 -13.44 2.07 25.33
C PRO A 378 -13.59 0.84 24.42
N GLY A 379 -14.81 0.34 24.27
CA GLY A 379 -15.06 -0.81 23.39
C GLY A 379 -16.48 -1.35 23.50
N LYS A 380 -16.67 -2.52 22.91
CA LYS A 380 -17.94 -3.25 22.88
C LYS A 380 -17.80 -4.58 23.60
N VAL A 381 -18.70 -4.88 24.49
CA VAL A 381 -18.73 -6.17 25.18
C VAL A 381 -19.13 -7.26 24.19
N VAL A 382 -18.22 -8.19 23.93
CA VAL A 382 -18.45 -9.29 22.97
C VAL A 382 -18.77 -10.61 23.64
N PHE A 383 -18.36 -10.80 24.89
CA PHE A 383 -18.66 -12.01 25.66
C PHE A 383 -18.97 -11.69 27.12
N VAL A 384 -20.02 -12.31 27.65
CA VAL A 384 -20.34 -12.40 29.08
C VAL A 384 -20.81 -13.82 29.34
N GLY A 385 -20.09 -14.56 30.18
CA GLY A 385 -20.43 -15.97 30.46
C GLY A 385 -19.66 -16.54 31.63
N GLU A 386 -19.91 -17.81 31.93
CA GLU A 386 -19.21 -18.56 32.98
C GLU A 386 -18.57 -19.81 32.36
N LEU A 387 -17.27 -19.93 32.53
CA LEU A 387 -16.45 -21.04 32.02
C LEU A 387 -15.73 -21.76 33.21
N ALA A 388 -15.56 -23.06 33.11
CA ALA A 388 -14.95 -23.85 34.19
C ALA A 388 -13.53 -23.32 34.53
N LEU A 389 -12.76 -22.94 33.53
CA LEU A 389 -11.39 -22.45 33.70
C LEU A 389 -11.35 -21.03 34.26
N SER A 390 -12.03 -20.06 33.60
CA SER A 390 -11.93 -18.62 33.91
C SER A 390 -13.04 -18.12 34.84
N GLY A 391 -14.03 -18.95 35.20
CA GLY A 391 -15.21 -18.51 35.96
C GLY A 391 -16.04 -17.49 35.20
N LYS A 392 -16.72 -16.61 35.93
CA LYS A 392 -17.46 -15.50 35.29
C LYS A 392 -16.49 -14.57 34.60
N THR A 393 -16.71 -14.41 33.31
CA THR A 393 -15.79 -13.79 32.39
C THR A 393 -16.50 -12.75 31.53
N VAL A 394 -15.85 -11.62 31.34
CA VAL A 394 -16.23 -10.55 30.38
C VAL A 394 -15.10 -10.37 29.37
N VAL A 395 -15.41 -10.27 28.10
CA VAL A 395 -14.46 -9.87 27.05
C VAL A 395 -14.99 -8.60 26.39
N VAL A 396 -14.10 -7.61 26.24
CA VAL A 396 -14.36 -6.34 25.57
C VAL A 396 -13.49 -6.27 24.32
N GLU A 397 -14.11 -6.05 23.17
CA GLU A 397 -13.46 -5.75 21.88
C GLU A 397 -13.20 -4.25 21.79
N HIS A 398 -11.98 -3.86 21.46
CA HIS A 398 -11.57 -2.44 21.34
C HIS A 398 -11.40 -2.01 19.87
N GLY A 399 -11.50 -2.94 18.92
CA GLY A 399 -11.28 -2.72 17.50
C GLY A 399 -9.83 -2.95 17.07
N GLY A 400 -9.63 -3.18 15.78
CA GLY A 400 -8.32 -3.49 15.19
C GLY A 400 -7.69 -4.79 15.68
N GLY A 401 -8.50 -5.71 16.24
CA GLY A 401 -8.05 -6.97 16.81
C GLY A 401 -7.61 -6.88 18.28
N LEU A 402 -7.70 -5.70 18.91
CA LEU A 402 -7.33 -5.53 20.34
C LEU A 402 -8.50 -5.86 21.25
N LYS A 403 -8.26 -6.72 22.25
CA LYS A 403 -9.28 -7.20 23.19
C LYS A 403 -8.77 -7.27 24.62
N SER A 404 -9.69 -7.11 25.57
CA SER A 404 -9.40 -7.35 26.98
C SER A 404 -10.35 -8.38 27.60
N LEU A 405 -9.80 -9.22 28.44
CA LEU A 405 -10.48 -10.29 29.17
C LEU A 405 -10.40 -10.03 30.67
N TYR A 406 -11.55 -10.16 31.35
CA TYR A 406 -11.68 -10.02 32.80
C TYR A 406 -12.31 -11.29 33.36
N ALA A 407 -11.60 -12.00 34.22
CA ALA A 407 -12.02 -13.31 34.69
C ALA A 407 -12.02 -13.44 36.23
N HIS A 408 -12.60 -14.53 36.74
CA HIS A 408 -12.83 -14.89 38.14
C HIS A 408 -13.78 -13.93 38.87
N LEU A 409 -14.72 -13.28 38.10
CA LEU A 409 -15.68 -12.32 38.66
C LEU A 409 -16.71 -13.02 39.56
N SER A 410 -17.21 -12.29 40.57
CA SER A 410 -18.37 -12.72 41.37
C SER A 410 -19.69 -12.31 40.69
N SER A 411 -19.68 -11.16 40.06
CA SER A 411 -20.85 -10.64 39.29
C SER A 411 -20.39 -9.88 38.05
N THR A 412 -21.30 -9.80 37.05
CA THR A 412 -21.14 -8.94 35.86
C THR A 412 -22.25 -7.91 35.86
N SER A 413 -21.94 -6.67 35.44
CA SER A 413 -22.89 -5.55 35.36
C SER A 413 -23.15 -5.09 33.93
N VAL A 414 -22.63 -5.83 32.96
CA VAL A 414 -22.74 -5.52 31.51
C VAL A 414 -23.35 -6.69 30.74
N THR A 415 -23.82 -6.40 29.54
CA THR A 415 -24.40 -7.41 28.64
C THR A 415 -23.65 -7.41 27.29
N VAL A 416 -23.72 -8.53 26.57
CA VAL A 416 -23.16 -8.64 25.21
C VAL A 416 -23.81 -7.61 24.29
N GLY A 417 -22.98 -6.95 23.48
CA GLY A 417 -23.36 -5.87 22.57
C GLY A 417 -23.33 -4.47 23.20
N GLN A 418 -23.16 -4.36 24.53
CA GLN A 418 -23.09 -3.08 25.22
C GLN A 418 -21.77 -2.37 24.90
N GLU A 419 -21.85 -1.09 24.51
CA GLU A 419 -20.68 -0.22 24.44
C GLU A 419 -20.31 0.29 25.83
N VAL A 420 -19.01 0.32 26.10
CA VAL A 420 -18.43 0.74 27.37
C VAL A 420 -17.33 1.75 27.16
N GLY A 421 -17.30 2.80 27.95
CA GLY A 421 -16.18 3.74 28.00
C GLY A 421 -15.04 3.22 28.86
N LYS A 422 -13.84 3.80 28.73
CA LYS A 422 -12.73 3.56 29.64
C LYS A 422 -13.13 3.86 31.10
N GLY A 423 -12.85 2.94 32.02
CA GLY A 423 -13.25 3.05 33.41
C GLY A 423 -14.68 2.64 33.72
N HIS A 424 -15.48 2.24 32.69
CA HIS A 424 -16.84 1.72 32.93
C HIS A 424 -16.79 0.44 33.80
N ASN A 425 -17.68 0.37 34.79
CA ASN A 425 -17.76 -0.79 35.68
C ASN A 425 -18.32 -2.03 34.95
N LEU A 426 -17.52 -3.10 34.90
CA LEU A 426 -17.87 -4.36 34.23
C LEU A 426 -18.47 -5.39 35.20
N GLY A 427 -18.26 -5.21 36.50
CA GLY A 427 -18.69 -6.17 37.53
C GLY A 427 -17.81 -6.08 38.79
N THR A 428 -17.82 -7.14 39.55
CA THR A 428 -17.09 -7.22 40.82
C THR A 428 -16.19 -8.47 40.86
N VAL A 429 -15.07 -8.31 41.53
CA VAL A 429 -14.10 -9.39 41.75
C VAL A 429 -14.67 -10.54 42.59
N GLY A 430 -14.28 -11.74 42.26
CA GLY A 430 -14.65 -12.96 42.97
C GLY A 430 -13.54 -14.00 43.02
N SER A 431 -13.97 -15.26 43.09
CA SER A 431 -13.11 -16.44 43.13
C SER A 431 -13.68 -17.60 42.29
N THR A 432 -14.43 -17.28 41.22
CA THR A 432 -15.03 -18.29 40.35
C THR A 432 -14.00 -18.90 39.39
N GLY A 433 -14.22 -20.14 38.95
CA GLY A 433 -13.31 -20.86 38.06
C GLY A 433 -12.02 -21.34 38.73
N PHE A 434 -10.97 -21.55 37.94
CA PHE A 434 -9.68 -22.06 38.42
C PHE A 434 -8.79 -20.95 38.97
N CYS A 435 -8.83 -20.73 40.26
CA CYS A 435 -8.00 -19.74 40.98
C CYS A 435 -7.66 -20.17 42.40
N THR A 436 -6.68 -19.49 43.01
CA THR A 436 -6.23 -19.79 44.40
C THR A 436 -6.97 -18.98 45.47
N GLY A 437 -8.13 -18.45 45.18
CA GLY A 437 -8.92 -17.54 46.01
C GLY A 437 -9.24 -16.27 45.30
N THR A 438 -9.73 -15.25 46.01
CA THR A 438 -10.17 -13.97 45.42
C THR A 438 -9.06 -13.34 44.57
N THR A 439 -9.33 -13.20 43.31
CA THR A 439 -8.39 -12.63 42.31
C THR A 439 -9.15 -12.04 41.12
N LEU A 440 -8.59 -11.01 40.52
CA LEU A 440 -8.93 -10.58 39.17
C LEU A 440 -7.84 -11.08 38.25
N HIS A 441 -8.20 -11.88 37.27
CA HIS A 441 -7.33 -12.13 36.13
C HIS A 441 -7.71 -11.16 34.98
N PHE A 442 -6.72 -10.44 34.49
CA PHE A 442 -6.84 -9.54 33.36
C PHE A 442 -5.90 -9.98 32.25
N GLY A 443 -6.43 -10.19 31.06
CA GLY A 443 -5.68 -10.51 29.84
C GLY A 443 -5.89 -9.44 28.78
N LEU A 444 -4.82 -9.06 28.08
CA LEU A 444 -4.87 -8.25 26.86
C LEU A 444 -4.48 -9.14 25.70
N TYR A 445 -5.20 -9.03 24.59
CA TYR A 445 -5.02 -9.87 23.41
C TYR A 445 -4.97 -9.01 22.15
N VAL A 446 -4.11 -9.41 21.21
CA VAL A 446 -4.18 -8.98 19.83
C VAL A 446 -4.58 -10.20 19.01
N TYR A 447 -5.76 -10.17 18.41
CA TYR A 447 -6.46 -11.34 17.88
C TYR A 447 -6.63 -12.40 19.00
N ASP A 448 -6.12 -13.61 18.78
CA ASP A 448 -6.10 -14.70 19.76
C ASP A 448 -4.76 -14.83 20.52
N VAL A 449 -3.83 -13.90 20.30
CA VAL A 449 -2.50 -13.92 20.93
C VAL A 449 -2.51 -13.06 22.19
N PRO A 450 -2.26 -13.64 23.37
CA PRO A 450 -2.13 -12.87 24.59
C PRO A 450 -0.87 -12.01 24.56
N VAL A 451 -1.03 -10.73 24.93
CA VAL A 451 0.05 -9.74 24.91
C VAL A 451 0.25 -9.08 26.26
N ARG A 452 1.46 -8.59 26.46
CA ARG A 452 1.85 -7.96 27.70
C ARG A 452 1.22 -6.58 27.84
N TYR A 453 0.57 -6.35 28.96
CA TYR A 453 -0.13 -5.12 29.28
C TYR A 453 0.70 -4.12 30.10
N TYR A 454 1.58 -4.57 30.98
CA TYR A 454 2.13 -3.72 32.06
C TYR A 454 3.56 -3.20 31.84
N LYS A 455 3.95 -2.95 30.62
CA LYS A 455 5.30 -2.37 30.37
C LYS A 455 5.51 -1.03 31.09
N TYR A 456 4.44 -0.37 31.57
CA TYR A 456 4.47 1.04 31.93
C TYR A 456 3.60 1.42 33.14
N GLU A 457 3.68 0.64 34.22
CA GLU A 457 2.86 0.84 35.43
C GLU A 457 2.93 2.27 36.03
N ALA A 458 3.99 3.03 35.77
CA ALA A 458 4.15 4.39 36.33
C ALA A 458 3.38 5.47 35.54
N ASN A 459 3.08 5.25 34.24
CA ASN A 459 2.52 6.28 33.35
C ASN A 459 1.30 5.80 32.55
N GLY A 460 0.76 4.62 32.81
CA GLY A 460 -0.21 3.95 31.96
C GLY A 460 0.44 3.36 30.72
N ILE A 461 -0.22 2.38 30.08
CA ILE A 461 0.23 1.87 28.80
C ILE A 461 -0.33 2.80 27.75
N VAL A 462 0.57 3.46 27.06
CA VAL A 462 0.22 4.22 25.86
C VAL A 462 0.34 3.26 24.68
N ILE A 463 -0.78 2.95 24.03
CA ILE A 463 -0.73 2.39 22.70
C ILE A 463 -0.23 3.52 21.81
N PRO A 464 0.86 3.37 21.06
CA PRO A 464 1.43 4.47 20.30
C PRO A 464 0.42 5.05 19.34
N ASP A 465 0.40 6.36 19.23
CA ASP A 465 -0.29 7.02 18.12
C ASP A 465 0.46 6.67 16.83
N PRO A 466 -0.15 5.89 15.93
CA PRO A 466 0.54 5.45 14.73
C PRO A 466 0.82 6.60 13.75
N ILE A 467 0.19 7.77 13.93
CA ILE A 467 0.32 8.93 13.03
C ILE A 467 1.34 9.94 13.55
N ALA A 468 1.44 10.15 14.86
CA ALA A 468 2.27 11.20 15.45
C ALA A 468 3.77 11.12 15.09
N ASP A 469 4.27 9.94 14.73
CA ASP A 469 5.68 9.73 14.36
C ASP A 469 5.91 9.65 12.83
N LEU A 470 4.85 9.61 12.01
CA LEU A 470 4.96 9.64 10.55
C LEU A 470 5.09 11.08 10.02
N ILE A 471 4.83 12.07 10.88
CA ILE A 471 4.85 13.52 10.55
C ILE A 471 6.23 14.16 10.87
N LYS A 472 7.16 13.39 11.37
CA LYS A 472 8.53 13.88 11.67
C LYS A 472 9.48 13.48 10.49
#